data_29c11cba21431fe9939ff35ab4d2ccaf
#
_entry.id   29c11cba21431fe9939ff35ab4d2ccaf
#
_cell.length_a   1.000
_cell.length_b   1.000
_cell.length_c   1.000
_cell.angle_alpha   90.00
_cell.angle_beta   90.00
_cell.angle_gamma   90.00
#
_symmetry.space_group_name_H-M   'P 1'
#
loop_
_entity.id
_entity.type
_entity.pdbx_description
1 polymer ?
#
loop_
_entity_poly.entity_id
_entity_poly.type
_entity_poly.pdbx_seq_one_letter_code
_entity_poly.pdbx_strand_id
1 'polypeptide(L)'
;MRTLHNFLSIVLSIGLFTSCGNDWLDLEPSTQIPTETSIKSLSDIDYSLNAIYATMRNAYAYSGRLIYYGDVTGDDMQAVQSTCRTAHYYQMDWLPANGPSTHWSYLYSIIQNCNVILDGIDNIEILPNDEDEHIFRNDLEGQALAIRGLALFDLTRFFGYTYLKDNGASLGVPTVSYTHLTL
;
A
#
# COMPACT_ATOMS: atom_id res chain seq x y z
N MET A 1 -7.68 -13.30 66.48
CA MET A 1 -7.51 -12.02 65.71
C MET A 1 -6.38 -12.08 64.70
N ARG A 2 -5.20 -12.60 65.03
CA ARG A 2 -4.06 -12.68 64.04
C ARG A 2 -4.35 -13.51 62.77
N THR A 3 -5.07 -14.63 62.92
CA THR A 3 -5.44 -15.49 61.76
C THR A 3 -6.43 -14.84 60.82
N LEU A 4 -7.35 -14.04 61.34
CA LEU A 4 -8.33 -13.30 60.50
C LEU A 4 -7.66 -12.18 59.70
N HIS A 5 -6.65 -11.49 60.29
CA HIS A 5 -5.89 -10.47 59.55
C HIS A 5 -5.06 -11.06 58.41
N ASN A 6 -4.42 -12.22 58.65
CA ASN A 6 -3.64 -12.90 57.64
C ASN A 6 -4.54 -13.40 56.47
N PHE A 7 -5.73 -13.90 56.78
CA PHE A 7 -6.68 -14.33 55.78
C PHE A 7 -7.19 -13.15 54.92
N LEU A 8 -7.49 -12.03 55.58
CA LEU A 8 -7.93 -10.81 54.89
C LEU A 8 -6.84 -10.21 54.00
N SER A 9 -5.57 -10.28 54.42
CA SER A 9 -4.42 -9.82 53.62
C SER A 9 -4.20 -10.68 52.38
N ILE A 10 -4.37 -12.00 52.49
CA ILE A 10 -4.24 -12.93 51.35
C ILE A 10 -5.35 -12.70 50.31
N VAL A 11 -6.59 -12.54 50.75
CA VAL A 11 -7.74 -12.27 49.87
C VAL A 11 -7.59 -10.93 49.18
N LEU A 12 -7.10 -9.90 49.87
CA LEU A 12 -6.83 -8.58 49.27
C LEU A 12 -5.69 -8.63 48.26
N SER A 13 -4.65 -9.43 48.49
CA SER A 13 -3.53 -9.60 47.56
C SER A 13 -3.96 -10.33 46.27
N ILE A 14 -4.82 -11.34 46.35
CA ILE A 14 -5.33 -12.09 45.21
C ILE A 14 -6.22 -11.19 44.32
N GLY A 15 -7.02 -10.29 44.91
CA GLY A 15 -7.86 -9.34 44.19
C GLY A 15 -7.10 -8.32 43.36
N LEU A 16 -5.82 -8.06 43.67
CA LEU A 16 -4.99 -7.11 42.91
C LEU A 16 -4.36 -7.70 41.62
N PHE A 17 -4.34 -9.03 41.48
CA PHE A 17 -3.77 -9.68 40.28
C PHE A 17 -4.79 -9.97 39.16
N THR A 18 -6.08 -9.75 39.37
CA THR A 18 -7.13 -10.01 38.38
C THR A 18 -7.43 -8.80 37.47
N SER A 19 -6.69 -7.69 37.58
CA SER A 19 -6.99 -6.41 36.90
C SER A 19 -6.24 -6.20 35.59
N CYS A 20 -5.60 -7.21 35.02
CA CYS A 20 -4.95 -7.08 33.69
C CYS A 20 -5.78 -7.78 32.63
N GLY A 21 -6.94 -7.23 32.29
CA GLY A 21 -7.51 -7.42 30.97
C GLY A 21 -6.79 -6.47 30.00
N ASN A 22 -6.19 -7.01 28.94
CA ASN A 22 -5.48 -6.20 27.92
C ASN A 22 -6.44 -5.41 27.01
N ASP A 23 -7.73 -5.65 27.08
CA ASP A 23 -8.75 -5.08 26.18
C ASP A 23 -8.86 -3.54 26.23
N TRP A 24 -8.46 -2.91 27.35
CA TRP A 24 -8.49 -1.45 27.47
C TRP A 24 -7.33 -0.74 26.76
N LEU A 25 -6.28 -1.49 26.38
CA LEU A 25 -5.11 -1.00 25.63
C LEU A 25 -5.26 -1.19 24.12
N ASP A 26 -6.19 -2.04 23.68
CA ASP A 26 -6.55 -2.24 22.28
C ASP A 26 -7.49 -1.11 21.80
N LEU A 27 -6.96 0.10 21.78
CA LEU A 27 -7.65 1.25 21.20
C LEU A 27 -7.49 1.18 19.69
N GLU A 28 -8.55 0.77 19.01
CA GLU A 28 -8.63 0.94 17.56
C GLU A 28 -8.49 2.44 17.22
N PRO A 29 -7.63 2.81 16.24
CA PRO A 29 -7.49 4.20 15.85
C PRO A 29 -8.84 4.74 15.40
N SER A 30 -9.35 5.77 16.07
CA SER A 30 -10.66 6.38 15.76
C SER A 30 -10.72 7.03 14.37
N THR A 31 -9.58 7.20 13.70
CA THR A 31 -9.43 7.87 12.40
C THR A 31 -9.02 6.91 11.27
N GLN A 32 -8.77 5.63 11.57
CA GLN A 32 -8.38 4.64 10.58
C GLN A 32 -9.16 3.35 10.80
N ILE A 33 -9.79 2.85 9.76
CA ILE A 33 -10.44 1.54 9.79
C ILE A 33 -9.32 0.49 9.68
N PRO A 34 -9.23 -0.50 10.59
CA PRO A 34 -8.27 -1.59 10.46
C PRO A 34 -8.43 -2.28 9.10
N THR A 35 -7.32 -2.58 8.44
CA THR A 35 -7.32 -3.18 7.09
C THR A 35 -8.13 -4.47 7.04
N GLU A 36 -8.06 -5.28 8.11
CA GLU A 36 -8.76 -6.57 8.24
C GLU A 36 -10.29 -6.44 8.29
N THR A 37 -10.81 -5.26 8.68
CA THR A 37 -12.26 -5.01 8.80
C THR A 37 -12.79 -4.04 7.75
N SER A 38 -11.92 -3.52 6.88
CA SER A 38 -12.28 -2.47 5.91
C SER A 38 -13.10 -2.96 4.73
N ILE A 39 -12.91 -4.22 4.30
CA ILE A 39 -13.58 -4.82 3.15
C ILE A 39 -14.56 -5.88 3.64
N LYS A 40 -15.86 -5.63 3.43
CA LYS A 40 -16.96 -6.53 3.82
C LYS A 40 -17.93 -6.82 2.68
N SER A 41 -17.86 -6.03 1.61
CA SER A 41 -18.75 -6.13 0.47
C SER A 41 -18.03 -5.78 -0.83
N LEU A 42 -18.61 -6.17 -1.97
CA LEU A 42 -18.10 -5.77 -3.29
C LEU A 42 -18.14 -4.24 -3.48
N SER A 43 -19.07 -3.56 -2.84
CA SER A 43 -19.12 -2.09 -2.86
C SER A 43 -17.93 -1.46 -2.15
N ASP A 44 -17.42 -2.06 -1.06
CA ASP A 44 -16.22 -1.56 -0.39
C ASP A 44 -14.98 -1.69 -1.27
N ILE A 45 -14.92 -2.78 -2.06
CA ILE A 45 -13.86 -2.98 -3.05
C ILE A 45 -13.94 -1.92 -4.16
N ASP A 46 -15.13 -1.65 -4.67
CA ASP A 46 -15.34 -0.62 -5.71
C ASP A 46 -14.89 0.75 -5.20
N TYR A 47 -15.25 1.13 -3.97
CA TYR A 47 -14.76 2.36 -3.34
C TYR A 47 -13.23 2.36 -3.16
N SER A 48 -12.65 1.23 -2.80
CA SER A 48 -11.20 1.07 -2.65
C SER A 48 -10.48 1.22 -4.00
N LEU A 49 -11.01 0.65 -5.07
CA LEU A 49 -10.51 0.84 -6.44
C LEU A 49 -10.58 2.31 -6.88
N ASN A 50 -11.69 2.99 -6.58
CA ASN A 50 -11.82 4.42 -6.87
C ASN A 50 -10.77 5.25 -6.13
N ALA A 51 -10.40 4.88 -4.90
CA ALA A 51 -9.31 5.51 -4.14
C ALA A 51 -7.94 5.24 -4.79
N ILE A 52 -7.72 4.03 -5.34
CA ILE A 52 -6.50 3.72 -6.11
C ILE A 52 -6.42 4.58 -7.37
N TYR A 53 -7.49 4.68 -8.14
CA TYR A 53 -7.54 5.57 -9.31
C TYR A 53 -7.29 7.03 -8.95
N ALA A 54 -7.80 7.50 -7.80
CA ALA A 54 -7.50 8.84 -7.30
C ALA A 54 -6.01 9.00 -6.97
N THR A 55 -5.37 7.97 -6.40
CA THR A 55 -3.92 7.95 -6.15
C THR A 55 -3.13 7.99 -7.45
N MET A 56 -3.54 7.23 -8.46
CA MET A 56 -2.91 7.25 -9.80
C MET A 56 -2.99 8.63 -10.45
N ARG A 57 -4.06 9.40 -10.20
CA ARG A 57 -4.21 10.78 -10.69
C ARG A 57 -3.30 11.80 -10.00
N ASN A 58 -2.51 11.41 -9.02
CA ASN A 58 -1.61 12.34 -8.35
C ASN A 58 -0.54 12.86 -9.32
N ALA A 59 -0.12 14.13 -9.13
CA ALA A 59 0.91 14.77 -9.95
C ALA A 59 2.30 14.10 -9.84
N TYR A 60 2.53 13.32 -8.80
CA TYR A 60 3.75 12.50 -8.63
C TYR A 60 3.63 11.11 -9.25
N ALA A 61 2.44 10.75 -9.74
CA ALA A 61 2.17 9.49 -10.42
C ALA A 61 1.79 9.76 -11.89
N TYR A 62 0.71 9.14 -12.37
CA TYR A 62 0.33 9.11 -13.80
C TYR A 62 -0.23 10.44 -14.34
N SER A 63 -0.57 11.43 -13.51
CA SER A 63 -0.96 12.76 -14.00
C SER A 63 0.20 13.73 -14.22
N GLY A 64 1.44 13.30 -14.03
CA GLY A 64 2.54 14.22 -14.18
C GLY A 64 3.91 13.55 -14.23
N ARG A 65 4.62 13.54 -13.11
CA ARG A 65 6.05 13.22 -13.06
C ARG A 65 6.42 11.86 -13.64
N LEU A 66 5.59 10.85 -13.44
CA LEU A 66 5.85 9.52 -13.99
C LEU A 66 5.87 9.53 -15.53
N ILE A 67 5.06 10.38 -16.15
CA ILE A 67 4.97 10.49 -17.62
C ILE A 67 6.17 11.24 -18.17
N TYR A 68 6.40 12.46 -17.67
CA TYR A 68 7.44 13.33 -18.29
C TYR A 68 8.85 13.11 -17.74
N TYR A 69 9.03 12.23 -16.76
CA TYR A 69 10.34 11.91 -16.20
C TYR A 69 11.35 11.44 -17.27
N GLY A 70 10.92 10.53 -18.15
CA GLY A 70 11.75 10.03 -19.25
C GLY A 70 12.15 11.15 -20.21
N ASP A 71 11.20 12.00 -20.58
CA ASP A 71 11.41 13.08 -21.56
C ASP A 71 12.32 14.17 -21.00
N VAL A 72 12.20 14.47 -19.69
CA VAL A 72 13.03 15.49 -19.02
C VAL A 72 14.47 15.01 -18.81
N THR A 73 14.67 13.72 -18.59
CA THR A 73 16.02 13.13 -18.44
C THR A 73 16.66 12.76 -19.78
N GLY A 74 15.86 12.76 -20.85
CA GLY A 74 16.32 12.61 -22.24
C GLY A 74 16.66 13.95 -22.90
N ASP A 75 16.79 13.90 -24.21
CA ASP A 75 17.12 15.07 -25.03
C ASP A 75 15.87 15.81 -25.55
N ASP A 76 14.67 15.31 -25.24
CA ASP A 76 13.40 15.81 -25.80
C ASP A 76 12.87 17.06 -25.09
N MET A 77 13.26 17.29 -23.81
CA MET A 77 12.84 18.42 -23.00
C MET A 77 14.00 19.15 -22.37
N GLN A 78 13.83 20.45 -22.15
CA GLN A 78 14.80 21.31 -21.46
C GLN A 78 14.14 22.04 -20.29
N ALA A 79 14.81 22.06 -19.15
CA ALA A 79 14.42 22.91 -18.03
C ALA A 79 14.84 24.36 -18.31
N VAL A 80 13.86 25.27 -18.40
CA VAL A 80 14.11 26.70 -18.72
C VAL A 80 14.82 27.43 -17.60
N GLN A 81 14.61 27.01 -16.33
CA GLN A 81 15.22 27.64 -15.15
C GLN A 81 15.65 26.57 -14.15
N SER A 82 16.75 26.83 -13.46
CA SER A 82 17.28 25.96 -12.38
C SER A 82 16.34 25.81 -11.19
N THR A 83 15.34 26.71 -11.06
CA THR A 83 14.34 26.68 -9.99
C THR A 83 13.05 25.93 -10.36
N CYS A 84 12.91 25.47 -11.59
CA CYS A 84 11.73 24.68 -11.97
C CYS A 84 11.75 23.30 -11.29
N ARG A 85 10.55 22.74 -11.06
CA ARG A 85 10.38 21.46 -10.32
C ARG A 85 11.08 20.27 -10.96
N THR A 86 11.45 20.37 -12.23
CA THR A 86 12.09 19.31 -13.02
C THR A 86 13.58 19.58 -13.26
N ALA A 87 14.12 20.69 -12.79
CA ALA A 87 15.50 21.07 -13.07
C ALA A 87 16.52 20.02 -12.67
N HIS A 88 16.38 19.42 -11.50
CA HIS A 88 17.28 18.36 -11.03
C HIS A 88 17.20 17.07 -11.85
N TYR A 89 16.04 16.75 -12.44
CA TYR A 89 15.90 15.64 -13.38
C TYR A 89 16.63 15.96 -14.70
N TYR A 90 16.44 17.15 -15.22
CA TYR A 90 17.12 17.63 -16.42
C TYR A 90 18.64 17.69 -16.25
N GLN A 91 19.11 18.16 -15.09
CA GLN A 91 20.53 18.25 -14.77
C GLN A 91 21.16 16.91 -14.40
N MET A 92 20.37 15.85 -14.28
CA MET A 92 20.79 14.52 -13.78
C MET A 92 21.54 14.60 -12.44
N ASP A 93 21.22 15.61 -11.61
CA ASP A 93 21.76 15.80 -10.27
C ASP A 93 21.01 14.91 -9.27
N TRP A 94 21.31 13.62 -9.33
CA TRP A 94 20.63 12.60 -8.54
C TRP A 94 21.44 12.26 -7.31
N LEU A 95 21.08 12.90 -6.25
CA LEU A 95 21.51 12.53 -4.90
C LEU A 95 20.42 11.64 -4.26
N PRO A 96 20.75 10.87 -3.21
CA PRO A 96 19.75 10.13 -2.44
C PRO A 96 18.56 10.98 -1.96
N ALA A 97 18.79 12.28 -1.73
CA ALA A 97 17.76 13.24 -1.32
C ALA A 97 16.93 13.79 -2.48
N ASN A 98 17.43 13.75 -3.72
CA ASN A 98 16.82 14.37 -4.91
C ASN A 98 16.30 13.34 -5.93
N GLY A 99 16.55 12.06 -5.71
CA GLY A 99 16.21 11.01 -6.64
C GLY A 99 14.70 10.80 -6.80
N PRO A 100 14.27 9.94 -7.71
CA PRO A 100 12.86 9.66 -7.98
C PRO A 100 12.18 8.81 -6.90
N SER A 101 12.60 8.90 -5.64
CA SER A 101 12.05 8.17 -4.49
C SER A 101 10.54 8.34 -4.33
N THR A 102 10.01 9.50 -4.74
CA THR A 102 8.57 9.76 -4.72
C THR A 102 7.81 8.82 -5.67
N HIS A 103 8.35 8.53 -6.86
CA HIS A 103 7.74 7.56 -7.80
C HIS A 103 7.70 6.15 -7.20
N TRP A 104 8.79 5.74 -6.55
CA TRP A 104 8.87 4.48 -5.82
C TRP A 104 7.75 4.36 -4.78
N SER A 105 7.65 5.35 -3.91
CA SER A 105 6.66 5.34 -2.83
C SER A 105 5.22 5.32 -3.33
N TYR A 106 4.89 6.12 -4.37
CA TYR A 106 3.55 6.13 -4.94
C TYR A 106 3.17 4.81 -5.63
N LEU A 107 4.09 4.23 -6.41
CA LEU A 107 3.83 2.96 -7.10
C LEU A 107 3.66 1.81 -6.09
N TYR A 108 4.49 1.76 -5.05
CA TYR A 108 4.30 0.75 -3.99
C TYR A 108 3.04 0.98 -3.16
N SER A 109 2.62 2.22 -2.94
CA SER A 109 1.32 2.50 -2.30
C SER A 109 0.16 1.97 -3.14
N ILE A 110 0.21 2.13 -4.47
CA ILE A 110 -0.79 1.56 -5.39
C ILE A 110 -0.79 0.03 -5.28
N ILE A 111 0.38 -0.62 -5.33
CA ILE A 111 0.51 -2.08 -5.21
C ILE A 111 -0.05 -2.58 -3.88
N GLN A 112 0.29 -1.91 -2.78
CA GLN A 112 -0.20 -2.27 -1.45
C GLN A 112 -1.73 -2.21 -1.37
N ASN A 113 -2.34 -1.14 -1.89
CA ASN A 113 -3.80 -1.02 -1.90
C ASN A 113 -4.45 -2.08 -2.81
N CYS A 114 -3.83 -2.44 -3.94
CA CYS A 114 -4.29 -3.56 -4.75
C CYS A 114 -4.20 -4.91 -3.99
N ASN A 115 -3.14 -5.14 -3.22
CA ASN A 115 -3.02 -6.34 -2.40
C ASN A 115 -4.12 -6.42 -1.34
N VAL A 116 -4.45 -5.30 -0.67
CA VAL A 116 -5.57 -5.26 0.29
C VAL A 116 -6.89 -5.68 -0.36
N ILE A 117 -7.15 -5.21 -1.59
CA ILE A 117 -8.35 -5.61 -2.35
C ILE A 117 -8.31 -7.10 -2.65
N LEU A 118 -7.20 -7.60 -3.17
CA LEU A 118 -7.06 -9.01 -3.58
C LEU A 118 -7.13 -9.97 -2.38
N ASP A 119 -6.59 -9.58 -1.23
CA ASP A 119 -6.69 -10.35 0.01
C ASP A 119 -8.12 -10.32 0.58
N GLY A 120 -8.84 -9.20 0.42
CA GLY A 120 -10.19 -9.02 0.93
C GLY A 120 -11.28 -9.67 0.08
N ILE A 121 -11.11 -9.70 -1.25
CA ILE A 121 -12.14 -10.14 -2.19
C ILE A 121 -12.48 -11.61 -2.03
N ASP A 122 -11.52 -12.43 -1.62
CA ASP A 122 -11.71 -13.88 -1.40
C ASP A 122 -12.56 -14.19 -0.16
N ASN A 123 -12.71 -13.22 0.75
CA ASN A 123 -13.49 -13.37 1.98
C ASN A 123 -14.96 -12.92 1.80
N ILE A 124 -15.34 -12.42 0.62
CA ILE A 124 -16.71 -11.98 0.34
C ILE A 124 -17.53 -13.18 -0.11
N GLU A 125 -18.56 -13.50 0.67
CA GLU A 125 -19.51 -14.55 0.33
C GLU A 125 -20.51 -14.05 -0.74
N ILE A 126 -20.56 -14.75 -1.86
CA ILE A 126 -21.51 -14.51 -2.96
C ILE A 126 -22.41 -15.76 -3.08
N LEU A 127 -23.70 -15.54 -3.25
CA LEU A 127 -24.64 -16.66 -3.45
C LEU A 127 -24.31 -17.39 -4.76
N PRO A 128 -24.31 -18.74 -4.76
CA PRO A 128 -23.88 -19.51 -5.94
C PRO A 128 -24.69 -19.23 -7.22
N ASN A 129 -25.91 -18.74 -7.10
CA ASN A 129 -26.81 -18.48 -8.21
C ASN A 129 -26.89 -16.99 -8.59
N ASP A 130 -26.09 -16.13 -7.97
CA ASP A 130 -26.03 -14.70 -8.29
C ASP A 130 -24.93 -14.45 -9.33
N GLU A 131 -25.28 -14.64 -10.60
CA GLU A 131 -24.35 -14.48 -11.72
C GLU A 131 -23.88 -13.05 -11.86
N ASP A 132 -24.73 -12.06 -11.59
CA ASP A 132 -24.38 -10.63 -11.70
C ASP A 132 -23.33 -10.24 -10.66
N GLU A 133 -23.45 -10.70 -9.40
CA GLU A 133 -22.44 -10.47 -8.37
C GLU A 133 -21.12 -11.18 -8.69
N HIS A 134 -21.15 -12.40 -9.24
CA HIS A 134 -19.94 -13.08 -9.69
C HIS A 134 -19.22 -12.34 -10.81
N ILE A 135 -19.96 -11.80 -11.78
CA ILE A 135 -19.40 -10.99 -12.87
C ILE A 135 -18.77 -9.73 -12.28
N PHE A 136 -19.48 -9.04 -11.41
CA PHE A 136 -18.98 -7.81 -10.77
C PHE A 136 -17.72 -8.07 -9.94
N ARG A 137 -17.69 -9.14 -9.12
CA ARG A 137 -16.51 -9.56 -8.38
C ARG A 137 -15.29 -9.78 -9.30
N ASN A 138 -15.48 -10.51 -10.39
CA ASN A 138 -14.42 -10.82 -11.35
C ASN A 138 -13.90 -9.56 -12.05
N ASP A 139 -14.77 -8.60 -12.33
CA ASP A 139 -14.38 -7.31 -12.90
C ASP A 139 -13.51 -6.50 -11.92
N LEU A 140 -13.93 -6.40 -10.66
CA LEU A 140 -13.17 -5.71 -9.61
C LEU A 140 -11.80 -6.35 -9.36
N GLU A 141 -11.75 -7.68 -9.31
CA GLU A 141 -10.50 -8.44 -9.19
C GLU A 141 -9.58 -8.21 -10.38
N GLY A 142 -10.13 -8.27 -11.59
CA GLY A 142 -9.40 -8.00 -12.83
C GLY A 142 -8.81 -6.61 -12.88
N GLN A 143 -9.54 -5.59 -12.43
CA GLN A 143 -9.05 -4.23 -12.34
C GLN A 143 -7.88 -4.12 -11.35
N ALA A 144 -8.00 -4.69 -10.15
CA ALA A 144 -6.94 -4.67 -9.14
C ALA A 144 -5.66 -5.36 -9.66
N LEU A 145 -5.80 -6.51 -10.31
CA LEU A 145 -4.68 -7.24 -10.92
C LEU A 145 -4.01 -6.44 -12.04
N ALA A 146 -4.79 -5.79 -12.91
CA ALA A 146 -4.28 -4.97 -14.01
C ALA A 146 -3.51 -3.76 -13.50
N ILE A 147 -4.05 -3.04 -12.52
CA ILE A 147 -3.38 -1.88 -11.90
C ILE A 147 -2.09 -2.31 -11.19
N ARG A 148 -2.12 -3.41 -10.43
CA ARG A 148 -0.93 -3.96 -9.79
C ARG A 148 0.15 -4.33 -10.79
N GLY A 149 -0.25 -4.99 -11.89
CA GLY A 149 0.67 -5.34 -12.98
C GLY A 149 1.30 -4.10 -13.64
N LEU A 150 0.51 -3.06 -13.92
CA LEU A 150 0.99 -1.79 -14.46
C LEU A 150 2.00 -1.11 -13.52
N ALA A 151 1.68 -1.03 -12.23
CA ALA A 151 2.57 -0.40 -11.25
C ALA A 151 3.91 -1.16 -11.09
N LEU A 152 3.88 -2.50 -11.10
CA LEU A 152 5.09 -3.33 -11.09
C LEU A 152 5.92 -3.18 -12.36
N PHE A 153 5.26 -3.10 -13.52
CA PHE A 153 5.92 -2.84 -14.78
C PHE A 153 6.65 -1.50 -14.78
N ASP A 154 6.00 -0.43 -14.32
CA ASP A 154 6.61 0.89 -14.25
C ASP A 154 7.75 0.93 -13.21
N LEU A 155 7.59 0.30 -12.04
CA LEU A 155 8.70 0.15 -11.09
C LEU A 155 9.90 -0.53 -11.72
N THR A 156 9.68 -1.63 -12.43
CA THR A 156 10.77 -2.37 -13.10
C THR A 156 11.43 -1.53 -14.18
N ARG A 157 10.64 -0.78 -14.95
CA ARG A 157 11.14 0.09 -16.03
C ARG A 157 11.98 1.25 -15.49
N PHE A 158 11.60 1.84 -14.35
CA PHE A 158 12.32 2.99 -13.77
C PHE A 158 13.48 2.59 -12.86
N PHE A 159 13.40 1.48 -12.15
CA PHE A 159 14.33 1.12 -11.08
C PHE A 159 15.05 -0.21 -11.32
N GLY A 160 14.58 -1.02 -12.26
CA GLY A 160 15.24 -2.27 -12.65
C GLY A 160 16.36 -2.05 -13.67
N TYR A 161 17.20 -3.06 -13.80
CA TYR A 161 18.16 -3.11 -14.93
C TYR A 161 17.46 -3.50 -16.22
N THR A 162 17.97 -2.99 -17.33
CA THR A 162 17.47 -3.39 -18.66
C THR A 162 17.74 -4.88 -18.90
N TYR A 163 16.80 -5.56 -19.55
CA TYR A 163 16.95 -6.99 -19.90
C TYR A 163 18.23 -7.28 -20.70
N LEU A 164 18.63 -6.37 -21.58
CA LEU A 164 19.82 -6.50 -22.44
C LEU A 164 21.15 -6.47 -21.69
N LYS A 165 21.18 -6.05 -20.42
CA LYS A 165 22.40 -6.02 -19.63
C LYS A 165 22.99 -7.42 -19.43
N ASP A 166 22.14 -8.41 -19.12
CA ASP A 166 22.55 -9.75 -18.70
C ASP A 166 21.46 -10.82 -18.96
N ASN A 167 20.63 -10.60 -19.95
CA ASN A 167 19.46 -11.44 -20.27
C ASN A 167 18.47 -11.61 -19.10
N GLY A 168 18.30 -10.56 -18.30
CA GLY A 168 17.35 -10.55 -17.19
C GLY A 168 17.84 -11.25 -15.92
N ALA A 169 19.13 -11.54 -15.78
CA ALA A 169 19.70 -12.17 -14.59
C ALA A 169 19.85 -11.22 -13.40
N SER A 170 19.88 -9.89 -13.65
CA SER A 170 19.93 -8.88 -12.58
C SER A 170 18.61 -8.84 -11.80
N LEU A 171 18.75 -8.54 -10.50
CA LEU A 171 17.58 -8.33 -9.65
C LEU A 171 16.74 -7.14 -10.16
N GLY A 172 15.45 -7.36 -10.24
CA GLY A 172 14.46 -6.31 -10.51
C GLY A 172 14.01 -5.59 -9.24
N VAL A 173 12.74 -5.21 -9.22
CA VAL A 173 12.10 -4.62 -8.03
C VAL A 173 11.48 -5.70 -7.16
N PRO A 174 11.41 -5.52 -5.82
CA PRO A 174 10.73 -6.46 -4.93
C PRO A 174 9.26 -6.62 -5.31
N THR A 175 8.83 -7.85 -5.52
CA THR A 175 7.41 -8.18 -5.67
C THR A 175 6.82 -8.46 -4.30
N VAL A 176 5.94 -7.58 -3.81
CA VAL A 176 5.29 -7.73 -2.50
C VAL A 176 3.87 -8.25 -2.73
N SER A 177 3.54 -9.36 -2.09
CA SER A 177 2.20 -9.95 -2.11
C SER A 177 1.46 -9.82 -0.78
N TYR A 178 2.05 -9.17 0.22
CA TYR A 178 1.47 -8.99 1.55
C TYR A 178 1.26 -7.50 1.86
N THR A 179 0.32 -7.23 2.78
CA THR A 179 -0.14 -5.89 3.11
C THR A 179 0.75 -5.15 4.12
N HIS A 180 1.62 -5.87 4.84
CA HIS A 180 2.52 -5.29 5.84
C HIS A 180 3.98 -5.52 5.45
N LEU A 181 4.71 -4.42 5.18
CA LEU A 181 6.16 -4.41 5.21
C LEU A 181 6.59 -4.36 6.69
N THR A 182 6.92 -5.50 7.27
CA THR A 182 7.71 -5.52 8.50
C THR A 182 9.13 -5.10 8.12
N LEU A 183 9.47 -3.86 8.42
CA LEU A 183 10.85 -3.36 8.41
C LEU A 183 11.61 -3.87 9.62
#